data_12883b217d48b2f8cdc244d05f2d2066
#
_entry.id   12883b217d48b2f8cdc244d05f2d2066
#
_cell.length_a   1.000
_cell.length_b   1.000
_cell.length_c   1.000
_cell.angle_alpha   90.00
_cell.angle_beta   90.00
_cell.angle_gamma   90.00
#
_symmetry.space_group_name_H-M   'P 1'
#
loop_
_entity.id
_entity.type
_entity.pdbx_description
1 polymer ?
#
loop_
_entity_poly.entity_id
_entity_poly.type
_entity_poly.pdbx_seq_one_letter_code
_entity_poly.pdbx_strand_id
1 'polypeptide(L)'
;DALFQVIWGYNIVTVLAGVFVWFAIPDTHPSEANGKEHTPDGSISKHIVAVLRIPAVWMQAVILLCAYVAYKGFDNYSLFAVDAYGMNEVDAAAIVTIGAWLRPVAALGAGLLGDRYNVSRMLALSFLFLLASDLFFAFTTPIAGAVGILLGNILIGSTAIFAMRGLYFALLEEAKVPVVMTGTAVGLVSVVGYTPDIFVALVAGIMIDANPGATGHQHFFVFLSTFAAIGLVVSLTLMRLLHRNKAAQH
;
A
#
# COMPACT_ATOMS: atom_id res chain seq x y z
N ASP A 1 -9.04 30.24 -10.37
CA ASP A 1 -7.76 30.86 -9.93
C ASP A 1 -7.13 30.11 -8.75
N ALA A 2 -7.89 29.70 -7.71
CA ALA A 2 -7.32 28.98 -6.55
C ALA A 2 -6.67 27.64 -6.92
N LEU A 3 -7.31 26.84 -7.79
CA LEU A 3 -6.77 25.58 -8.25
C LEU A 3 -5.43 25.76 -8.98
N PHE A 4 -5.33 26.81 -9.80
CA PHE A 4 -4.12 27.12 -10.54
C PHE A 4 -2.96 27.51 -9.62
N GLN A 5 -3.25 28.27 -8.55
CA GLN A 5 -2.25 28.62 -7.52
C GLN A 5 -1.73 27.39 -6.78
N VAL A 6 -2.61 26.43 -6.43
CA VAL A 6 -2.22 25.17 -5.78
C VAL A 6 -1.34 24.34 -6.71
N ILE A 7 -1.70 24.22 -7.99
CA ILE A 7 -0.90 23.48 -8.98
C ILE A 7 0.49 24.12 -9.13
N TRP A 8 0.58 25.45 -9.23
CA TRP A 8 1.87 26.14 -9.33
C TRP A 8 2.70 25.98 -8.06
N GLY A 9 2.08 26.09 -6.88
CA GLY A 9 2.75 25.87 -5.60
C GLY A 9 3.36 24.46 -5.52
N TYR A 10 2.57 23.44 -5.90
CA TYR A 10 3.05 22.07 -5.93
C TYR A 10 4.23 21.86 -6.90
N ASN A 11 4.14 22.42 -8.11
CA ASN A 11 5.21 22.32 -9.10
C ASN A 11 6.50 22.98 -8.61
N ILE A 12 6.42 24.17 -8.01
CA ILE A 12 7.59 24.86 -7.46
C ILE A 12 8.26 24.02 -6.36
N VAL A 13 7.48 23.51 -5.41
CA VAL A 13 8.01 22.66 -4.33
C VAL A 13 8.66 21.40 -4.88
N THR A 14 8.06 20.77 -5.88
CA THR A 14 8.61 19.57 -6.53
C THR A 14 9.94 19.85 -7.21
N VAL A 15 10.04 20.94 -7.96
CA VAL A 15 11.30 21.35 -8.62
C VAL A 15 12.37 21.66 -7.60
N LEU A 16 12.04 22.44 -6.54
CA LEU A 16 12.99 22.76 -5.47
C LEU A 16 13.48 21.48 -4.75
N ALA A 17 12.57 20.52 -4.48
CA ALA A 17 12.94 19.25 -3.89
C ALA A 17 13.87 18.44 -4.82
N GLY A 18 13.61 18.42 -6.12
CA GLY A 18 14.47 17.77 -7.12
C GLY A 18 15.88 18.39 -7.15
N VAL A 19 15.96 19.73 -7.17
CA VAL A 19 17.22 20.47 -7.10
C VAL A 19 17.96 20.17 -5.80
N PHE A 20 17.26 20.19 -4.67
CA PHE A 20 17.85 19.84 -3.37
C PHE A 20 18.43 18.44 -3.35
N VAL A 21 17.68 17.44 -3.84
CA VAL A 21 18.14 16.05 -3.94
C VAL A 21 19.41 15.95 -4.80
N TRP A 22 19.44 16.66 -5.92
CA TRP A 22 20.60 16.67 -6.84
C TRP A 22 21.89 17.15 -6.16
N PHE A 23 21.81 18.13 -5.29
CA PHE A 23 22.98 18.68 -4.59
C PHE A 23 23.28 18.01 -3.24
N ALA A 24 22.25 17.45 -2.58
CA ALA A 24 22.38 16.91 -1.22
C ALA A 24 22.75 15.43 -1.18
N ILE A 25 22.44 14.67 -2.24
CA ILE A 25 22.74 13.24 -2.27
C ILE A 25 24.07 13.02 -3.01
N PRO A 26 25.14 12.57 -2.32
CA PRO A 26 26.38 12.24 -2.97
C PRO A 26 26.21 11.01 -3.87
N ASP A 27 26.84 11.02 -5.05
CA ASP A 27 26.92 9.87 -5.96
C ASP A 27 27.83 8.79 -5.34
N THR A 28 27.32 8.07 -4.35
CA THR A 28 28.02 6.91 -3.80
C THR A 28 27.69 5.68 -4.64
N HIS A 29 28.64 5.28 -5.48
CA HIS A 29 28.56 3.96 -6.12
C HIS A 29 28.74 2.87 -5.05
N PRO A 30 27.89 1.82 -5.02
CA PRO A 30 28.01 0.72 -4.04
C PRO A 30 29.36 -0.01 -4.07
N SER A 31 30.15 0.16 -5.13
CA SER A 31 31.50 -0.40 -5.29
C SER A 31 32.53 0.25 -4.36
N GLU A 32 32.37 1.49 -3.95
CA GLU A 32 33.36 2.20 -3.12
C GLU A 32 33.25 1.82 -1.63
N ALA A 33 32.09 1.39 -1.15
CA ALA A 33 31.88 1.06 0.26
C ALA A 33 32.57 -0.24 0.72
N ASN A 34 32.98 -1.13 -0.20
CA ASN A 34 33.53 -2.46 0.15
C ASN A 34 34.89 -2.79 -0.44
N GLY A 35 35.61 -1.85 -1.06
CA GLY A 35 37.02 -2.05 -1.51
C GLY A 35 37.27 -3.23 -2.43
N LYS A 36 36.24 -3.85 -2.99
CA LYS A 36 36.35 -4.89 -4.03
C LYS A 36 35.54 -4.44 -5.22
N GLU A 37 36.21 -4.18 -6.32
CA GLU A 37 35.57 -4.04 -7.63
C GLU A 37 34.78 -5.31 -7.93
N HIS A 38 33.53 -5.32 -7.53
CA HIS A 38 32.55 -6.19 -8.13
C HIS A 38 31.94 -5.42 -9.32
N THR A 39 32.69 -5.42 -10.43
CA THR A 39 32.04 -5.32 -11.74
C THR A 39 30.93 -6.36 -11.73
N PRO A 40 29.67 -5.99 -11.98
CA PRO A 40 28.60 -6.98 -12.10
C PRO A 40 28.92 -7.77 -13.39
N ASP A 41 29.65 -8.89 -13.25
CA ASP A 41 29.93 -9.82 -14.35
C ASP A 41 28.68 -10.64 -14.67
N GLY A 42 27.58 -9.94 -14.80
CA GLY A 42 26.27 -10.47 -15.13
C GLY A 42 25.47 -9.43 -15.90
N SER A 43 25.17 -9.70 -17.16
CA SER A 43 24.17 -8.97 -17.93
C SER A 43 22.95 -8.71 -17.05
N ILE A 44 22.38 -7.49 -17.06
CA ILE A 44 21.15 -7.09 -16.36
C ILE A 44 20.06 -8.18 -16.52
N SER A 45 20.01 -8.83 -17.68
CA SER A 45 19.11 -9.95 -17.97
C SER A 45 19.29 -11.15 -17.02
N LYS A 46 20.53 -11.46 -16.58
CA LYS A 46 20.78 -12.56 -15.63
C LYS A 46 20.22 -12.22 -14.24
N HIS A 47 20.34 -10.98 -13.79
CA HIS A 47 19.73 -10.52 -12.53
C HIS A 47 18.21 -10.56 -12.58
N ILE A 48 17.60 -10.13 -13.68
CA ILE A 48 16.14 -10.21 -13.87
C ILE A 48 15.68 -11.67 -13.78
N VAL A 49 16.32 -12.58 -14.52
CA VAL A 49 15.97 -14.01 -14.50
C VAL A 49 16.19 -14.62 -13.10
N ALA A 50 17.23 -14.23 -12.39
CA ALA A 50 17.47 -14.71 -11.03
C ALA A 50 16.37 -14.25 -10.07
N VAL A 51 15.97 -12.98 -10.13
CA VAL A 51 14.88 -12.40 -9.30
C VAL A 51 13.55 -13.06 -9.62
N LEU A 52 13.23 -13.30 -10.90
CA LEU A 52 11.99 -13.97 -11.32
C LEU A 52 11.86 -15.41 -10.77
N ARG A 53 12.96 -16.05 -10.40
CA ARG A 53 12.98 -17.40 -9.82
C ARG A 53 12.77 -17.42 -8.30
N ILE A 54 12.75 -16.26 -7.64
CA ILE A 54 12.56 -16.17 -6.19
C ILE A 54 11.06 -16.14 -5.86
N PRO A 55 10.46 -17.20 -5.29
CA PRO A 55 9.01 -17.23 -5.00
C PRO A 55 8.55 -16.10 -4.07
N ALA A 56 9.39 -15.69 -3.12
CA ALA A 56 9.09 -14.61 -2.19
C ALA A 56 8.85 -13.27 -2.90
N VAL A 57 9.53 -13.00 -4.03
CA VAL A 57 9.34 -11.78 -4.83
C VAL A 57 7.94 -11.74 -5.45
N TRP A 58 7.44 -12.86 -5.96
CA TRP A 58 6.09 -12.94 -6.51
C TRP A 58 5.01 -12.81 -5.43
N MET A 59 5.23 -13.44 -4.27
CA MET A 59 4.32 -13.28 -3.12
C MET A 59 4.28 -11.82 -2.67
N GLN A 60 5.41 -11.14 -2.65
CA GLN A 60 5.47 -9.72 -2.35
C GLN A 60 4.77 -8.86 -3.42
N ALA A 61 4.90 -9.20 -4.71
CA ALA A 61 4.19 -8.50 -5.78
C ALA A 61 2.66 -8.58 -5.59
N VAL A 62 2.15 -9.75 -5.20
CA VAL A 62 0.72 -9.93 -4.86
C VAL A 62 0.34 -9.15 -3.60
N ILE A 63 1.18 -9.16 -2.56
CA ILE A 63 0.95 -8.38 -1.33
C ILE A 63 0.88 -6.88 -1.67
N LEU A 64 1.81 -6.37 -2.47
CA LEU A 64 1.82 -4.98 -2.90
C LEU A 64 0.58 -4.64 -3.71
N LEU A 65 0.20 -5.49 -4.67
CA LEU A 65 -1.01 -5.32 -5.47
C LEU A 65 -2.26 -5.21 -4.57
N CYS A 66 -2.43 -6.14 -3.63
CA CYS A 66 -3.57 -6.14 -2.71
C CYS A 66 -3.58 -4.89 -1.80
N ALA A 67 -2.43 -4.50 -1.25
CA ALA A 67 -2.29 -3.29 -0.44
C ALA A 67 -2.59 -2.02 -1.26
N TYR A 68 -2.20 -2.01 -2.53
CA TYR A 68 -2.42 -0.86 -3.41
C TYR A 68 -3.87 -0.77 -3.91
N VAL A 69 -4.58 -1.89 -4.09
CA VAL A 69 -6.03 -1.90 -4.31
C VAL A 69 -6.76 -1.19 -3.18
N ALA A 70 -6.42 -1.50 -1.93
CA ALA A 70 -7.01 -0.85 -0.77
C ALA A 70 -6.68 0.66 -0.72
N TYR A 71 -5.43 1.02 -1.03
CA TYR A 71 -5.02 2.43 -1.11
C TYR A 71 -5.81 3.21 -2.16
N LYS A 72 -6.05 2.63 -3.33
CA LYS A 72 -6.87 3.24 -4.38
C LYS A 72 -8.36 3.24 -4.02
N GLY A 73 -8.80 2.23 -3.28
CA GLY A 73 -10.16 2.19 -2.72
C GLY A 73 -10.47 3.35 -1.78
N PHE A 74 -9.46 3.81 -1.03
CA PHE A 74 -9.59 4.94 -0.10
C PHE A 74 -10.03 6.24 -0.79
N ASP A 75 -9.72 6.43 -2.07
CA ASP A 75 -10.13 7.60 -2.85
C ASP A 75 -11.66 7.74 -2.96
N ASN A 76 -12.42 6.64 -2.78
CA ASN A 76 -13.89 6.61 -2.86
C ASN A 76 -14.59 6.82 -1.51
N TYR A 77 -13.88 6.95 -0.40
CA TYR A 77 -14.48 7.07 0.93
C TYR A 77 -15.26 8.37 1.13
N SER A 78 -14.84 9.47 0.48
CA SER A 78 -15.58 10.73 0.52
C SER A 78 -16.94 10.60 -0.17
N LEU A 79 -16.98 9.98 -1.35
CA LEU A 79 -18.22 9.72 -2.08
C LEU A 79 -19.15 8.79 -1.28
N PHE A 80 -18.60 7.75 -0.66
CA PHE A 80 -19.37 6.87 0.23
C PHE A 80 -19.99 7.63 1.42
N ALA A 81 -19.28 8.58 2.02
CA ALA A 81 -19.81 9.40 3.11
C ALA A 81 -20.98 10.29 2.65
N VAL A 82 -20.91 10.83 1.43
CA VAL A 82 -22.00 11.60 0.82
C VAL A 82 -23.20 10.71 0.52
N ASP A 83 -22.99 9.64 -0.26
CA ASP A 83 -24.08 8.83 -0.84
C ASP A 83 -24.78 7.95 0.20
N ALA A 84 -24.05 7.43 1.19
CA ALA A 84 -24.57 6.46 2.13
C ALA A 84 -24.91 7.04 3.52
N TYR A 85 -24.22 8.11 3.94
CA TYR A 85 -24.46 8.75 5.24
C TYR A 85 -25.16 10.12 5.11
N GLY A 86 -25.42 10.59 3.89
CA GLY A 86 -26.10 11.86 3.64
C GLY A 86 -25.30 13.10 4.05
N MET A 87 -23.97 12.99 4.06
CA MET A 87 -23.08 14.09 4.40
C MET A 87 -22.97 15.09 3.25
N ASN A 88 -22.72 16.36 3.57
CA ASN A 88 -22.30 17.29 2.53
C ASN A 88 -20.85 17.01 2.09
N GLU A 89 -20.49 17.44 0.89
CA GLU A 89 -19.18 17.17 0.28
C GLU A 89 -17.99 17.68 1.11
N VAL A 90 -18.16 18.83 1.78
CA VAL A 90 -17.09 19.46 2.57
C VAL A 90 -16.80 18.65 3.82
N ASP A 91 -17.85 18.25 4.57
CA ASP A 91 -17.70 17.44 5.78
C ASP A 91 -17.19 16.03 5.45
N ALA A 92 -17.66 15.43 4.36
CA ALA A 92 -17.18 14.15 3.87
C ALA A 92 -15.67 14.18 3.51
N ALA A 93 -15.23 15.23 2.80
CA ALA A 93 -13.83 15.43 2.49
C ALA A 93 -12.99 15.68 3.77
N ALA A 94 -13.53 16.40 4.76
CA ALA A 94 -12.84 16.64 6.03
C ALA A 94 -12.59 15.33 6.81
N ILE A 95 -13.57 14.43 6.89
CA ILE A 95 -13.43 13.11 7.55
C ILE A 95 -12.33 12.28 6.87
N VAL A 96 -12.33 12.21 5.55
CA VAL A 96 -11.30 11.46 4.81
C VAL A 96 -9.92 12.09 4.98
N THR A 97 -9.86 13.43 5.04
CA THR A 97 -8.62 14.16 5.32
C THR A 97 -8.05 13.80 6.70
N ILE A 98 -8.90 13.68 7.74
CA ILE A 98 -8.46 13.22 9.07
C ILE A 98 -7.84 11.81 8.97
N GLY A 99 -8.47 10.89 8.22
CA GLY A 99 -7.89 9.57 7.94
C GLY A 99 -6.54 9.66 7.22
N ALA A 100 -6.39 10.57 6.26
CA ALA A 100 -5.14 10.77 5.52
C ALA A 100 -4.00 11.32 6.41
N TRP A 101 -4.30 12.11 7.44
CA TRP A 101 -3.31 12.61 8.41
C TRP A 101 -2.69 11.50 9.28
N LEU A 102 -3.31 10.32 9.35
CA LEU A 102 -2.71 9.15 10.01
C LEU A 102 -1.50 8.57 9.24
N ARG A 103 -1.30 8.95 7.98
CA ARG A 103 -0.25 8.41 7.11
C ARG A 103 1.14 8.39 7.76
N PRO A 104 1.70 9.53 8.24
CA PRO A 104 3.03 9.51 8.84
C PRO A 104 3.08 8.68 10.13
N VAL A 105 2.06 8.76 10.97
CA VAL A 105 2.01 8.06 12.26
C VAL A 105 1.90 6.55 12.03
N ALA A 106 1.00 6.11 11.15
CA ALA A 106 0.80 4.70 10.84
C ALA A 106 2.04 4.08 10.17
N ALA A 107 2.66 4.79 9.20
CA ALA A 107 3.85 4.30 8.53
C ALA A 107 5.06 4.18 9.47
N LEU A 108 5.32 5.20 10.29
CA LEU A 108 6.41 5.15 11.29
C LEU A 108 6.15 4.10 12.37
N GLY A 109 4.94 4.06 12.91
CA GLY A 109 4.55 3.07 13.91
C GLY A 109 4.66 1.64 13.38
N ALA A 110 4.22 1.41 12.15
CA ALA A 110 4.33 0.11 11.49
C ALA A 110 5.79 -0.29 11.24
N GLY A 111 6.66 0.65 10.83
CA GLY A 111 8.09 0.40 10.69
C GLY A 111 8.72 -0.06 12.00
N LEU A 112 8.54 0.70 13.08
CA LEU A 112 9.05 0.35 14.41
C LEU A 112 8.52 -1.01 14.94
N LEU A 113 7.24 -1.29 14.69
CA LEU A 113 6.66 -2.58 15.05
C LEU A 113 7.16 -3.72 14.15
N GLY A 114 7.39 -3.43 12.86
CA GLY A 114 7.97 -4.36 11.88
C GLY A 114 9.36 -4.82 12.29
N ASP A 115 10.21 -3.89 12.73
CA ASP A 115 11.56 -4.17 13.23
C ASP A 115 11.51 -5.07 14.48
N ARG A 116 10.52 -4.86 15.35
CA ARG A 116 10.37 -5.63 16.59
C ARG A 116 9.72 -7.00 16.43
N TYR A 117 8.67 -7.11 15.56
CA TYR A 117 7.79 -8.29 15.50
C TYR A 117 7.83 -9.03 14.16
N ASN A 118 8.65 -8.65 13.23
CA ASN A 118 8.76 -9.04 11.81
C ASN A 118 7.74 -8.34 10.89
N VAL A 119 8.22 -7.92 9.74
CA VAL A 119 7.44 -7.21 8.71
C VAL A 119 6.27 -8.03 8.21
N SER A 120 6.49 -9.33 7.92
CA SER A 120 5.45 -10.24 7.43
C SER A 120 4.27 -10.40 8.39
N ARG A 121 4.52 -10.39 9.72
CA ARG A 121 3.45 -10.43 10.74
C ARG A 121 2.65 -9.15 10.77
N MET A 122 3.33 -7.99 10.69
CA MET A 122 2.66 -6.69 10.69
C MET A 122 1.82 -6.49 9.44
N LEU A 123 2.28 -6.97 8.28
CA LEU A 123 1.48 -6.97 7.05
C LEU A 123 0.24 -7.85 7.17
N ALA A 124 0.37 -9.08 7.68
CA ALA A 124 -0.78 -9.95 7.92
C ALA A 124 -1.80 -9.32 8.88
N LEU A 125 -1.33 -8.69 9.95
CA LEU A 125 -2.19 -7.98 10.90
C LEU A 125 -2.89 -6.78 10.25
N SER A 126 -2.19 -6.00 9.43
CA SER A 126 -2.77 -4.87 8.70
C SER A 126 -3.84 -5.34 7.72
N PHE A 127 -3.60 -6.44 6.98
CA PHE A 127 -4.64 -7.02 6.11
C PHE A 127 -5.84 -7.54 6.89
N LEU A 128 -5.64 -8.08 8.09
CA LEU A 128 -6.74 -8.54 8.94
C LEU A 128 -7.63 -7.36 9.39
N PHE A 129 -7.04 -6.27 9.84
CA PHE A 129 -7.79 -5.06 10.21
C PHE A 129 -8.47 -4.43 9.01
N LEU A 130 -7.80 -4.38 7.86
CA LEU A 130 -8.40 -3.90 6.62
C LEU A 130 -9.59 -4.75 6.20
N LEU A 131 -9.44 -6.07 6.19
CA LEU A 131 -10.52 -7.01 5.86
C LEU A 131 -11.73 -6.81 6.78
N ALA A 132 -11.50 -6.68 8.10
CA ALA A 132 -12.58 -6.43 9.06
C ALA A 132 -13.28 -5.09 8.79
N SER A 133 -12.51 -4.03 8.47
CA SER A 133 -13.02 -2.70 8.12
C SER A 133 -13.86 -2.72 6.84
N ASP A 134 -13.37 -3.37 5.79
CA ASP A 134 -14.07 -3.46 4.50
C ASP A 134 -15.34 -4.32 4.61
N LEU A 135 -15.28 -5.46 5.33
CA LEU A 135 -16.47 -6.29 5.59
C LEU A 135 -17.51 -5.56 6.45
N PHE A 136 -17.06 -4.75 7.41
CA PHE A 136 -17.97 -3.92 8.18
C PHE A 136 -18.76 -2.97 7.28
N PHE A 137 -18.10 -2.23 6.38
CA PHE A 137 -18.78 -1.34 5.42
C PHE A 137 -19.62 -2.12 4.39
N ALA A 138 -19.16 -3.30 3.97
CA ALA A 138 -19.89 -4.13 2.99
C ALA A 138 -21.24 -4.64 3.53
N PHE A 139 -21.30 -5.01 4.81
CA PHE A 139 -22.46 -5.70 5.37
C PHE A 139 -23.25 -4.90 6.41
N THR A 140 -22.78 -3.72 6.83
CA THR A 140 -23.51 -2.86 7.75
C THR A 140 -24.36 -1.88 6.97
N THR A 141 -25.63 -1.76 7.33
CA THR A 141 -26.51 -0.74 6.76
C THR A 141 -26.06 0.64 7.26
N PRO A 142 -25.71 1.57 6.37
CA PRO A 142 -25.36 2.92 6.78
C PRO A 142 -26.54 3.61 7.47
N ILE A 143 -26.26 4.26 8.58
CA ILE A 143 -27.25 5.04 9.32
C ILE A 143 -26.93 6.51 9.10
N ALA A 144 -27.88 7.25 8.53
CA ALA A 144 -27.72 8.69 8.32
C ALA A 144 -27.39 9.40 9.64
N GLY A 145 -26.36 10.23 9.64
CA GLY A 145 -25.88 10.95 10.82
C GLY A 145 -25.01 10.16 11.79
N ALA A 146 -24.77 8.86 11.57
CA ALA A 146 -23.86 8.07 12.41
C ALA A 146 -22.37 8.32 12.07
N VAL A 147 -21.97 9.59 12.05
CA VAL A 147 -20.62 10.06 11.65
C VAL A 147 -19.51 9.44 12.51
N GLY A 148 -19.77 9.18 13.79
CA GLY A 148 -18.77 8.58 14.69
C GLY A 148 -18.40 7.15 14.28
N ILE A 149 -19.35 6.34 13.82
CA ILE A 149 -19.12 4.97 13.34
C ILE A 149 -18.34 5.01 12.01
N LEU A 150 -18.76 5.88 11.09
CA LEU A 150 -18.07 6.12 9.83
C LEU A 150 -16.62 6.51 10.07
N LEU A 151 -16.37 7.55 10.86
CA LEU A 151 -15.03 8.04 11.19
C LEU A 151 -14.19 6.95 11.85
N GLY A 152 -14.73 6.25 12.86
CA GLY A 152 -14.01 5.18 13.56
C GLY A 152 -13.52 4.08 12.60
N ASN A 153 -14.39 3.63 11.69
CA ASN A 153 -14.02 2.60 10.71
C ASN A 153 -13.02 3.13 9.66
N ILE A 154 -13.19 4.38 9.19
CA ILE A 154 -12.22 5.03 8.30
C ILE A 154 -10.84 5.11 8.96
N LEU A 155 -10.76 5.45 10.25
CA LEU A 155 -9.48 5.51 10.96
C LEU A 155 -8.81 4.13 11.07
N ILE A 156 -9.57 3.07 11.31
CA ILE A 156 -9.06 1.69 11.34
C ILE A 156 -8.51 1.30 9.95
N GLY A 157 -9.32 1.46 8.91
CA GLY A 157 -8.94 1.15 7.53
C GLY A 157 -7.74 1.96 7.07
N SER A 158 -7.73 3.29 7.30
CA SER A 158 -6.62 4.18 6.94
C SER A 158 -5.33 3.79 7.65
N THR A 159 -5.39 3.46 8.94
CA THR A 159 -4.21 3.00 9.70
C THR A 159 -3.64 1.73 9.08
N ALA A 160 -4.49 0.76 8.74
CA ALA A 160 -4.06 -0.48 8.09
C ALA A 160 -3.42 -0.21 6.70
N ILE A 161 -4.06 0.61 5.87
CA ILE A 161 -3.56 0.98 4.53
C ILE A 161 -2.19 1.65 4.62
N PHE A 162 -2.04 2.65 5.49
CA PHE A 162 -0.79 3.40 5.58
C PHE A 162 0.32 2.64 6.32
N ALA A 163 -0.02 1.74 7.25
CA ALA A 163 0.90 0.78 7.83
C ALA A 163 1.51 -0.12 6.75
N MET A 164 0.68 -0.69 5.88
CA MET A 164 1.16 -1.54 4.78
C MET A 164 2.10 -0.78 3.84
N ARG A 165 1.80 0.51 3.54
CA ARG A 165 2.68 1.35 2.70
C ARG A 165 4.08 1.55 3.28
N GLY A 166 4.21 1.58 4.60
CA GLY A 166 5.50 1.65 5.27
C GLY A 166 6.27 0.32 5.26
N LEU A 167 5.59 -0.79 5.09
CA LEU A 167 6.15 -2.13 5.32
C LEU A 167 6.47 -2.93 4.06
N TYR A 168 5.74 -2.76 2.97
CA TYR A 168 5.78 -3.74 1.87
C TYR A 168 7.13 -3.83 1.16
N PHE A 169 7.97 -2.79 1.14
CA PHE A 169 9.32 -2.89 0.59
C PHE A 169 10.34 -3.44 1.60
N ALA A 170 10.14 -3.25 2.91
CA ALA A 170 10.97 -3.86 3.94
C ALA A 170 10.88 -5.40 3.94
N LEU A 171 9.87 -5.96 3.30
CA LEU A 171 9.70 -7.40 3.13
C LEU A 171 10.81 -8.05 2.29
N LEU A 172 11.45 -7.31 1.35
CA LEU A 172 12.59 -7.81 0.56
C LEU A 172 13.80 -8.13 1.44
N GLU A 173 14.02 -7.33 2.47
CA GLU A 173 15.08 -7.55 3.44
C GLU A 173 14.77 -8.79 4.31
N GLU A 174 13.54 -8.91 4.81
CA GLU A 174 13.11 -10.10 5.56
C GLU A 174 13.22 -11.38 4.72
N ALA A 175 12.93 -11.29 3.41
CA ALA A 175 13.07 -12.39 2.45
C ALA A 175 14.53 -12.68 2.06
N LYS A 176 15.52 -11.93 2.58
CA LYS A 176 16.95 -12.07 2.29
C LYS A 176 17.27 -11.96 0.79
N VAL A 177 16.58 -11.10 0.07
CA VAL A 177 16.92 -10.79 -1.33
C VAL A 177 18.31 -10.11 -1.34
N PRO A 178 19.26 -10.58 -2.13
CA PRO A 178 20.60 -9.98 -2.18
C PRO A 178 20.54 -8.48 -2.52
N VAL A 179 21.31 -7.65 -1.79
CA VAL A 179 21.31 -6.19 -1.94
C VAL A 179 21.54 -5.77 -3.40
N VAL A 180 22.43 -6.48 -4.11
CA VAL A 180 22.73 -6.24 -5.54
C VAL A 180 21.50 -6.44 -6.44
N MET A 181 20.54 -7.27 -6.03
CA MET A 181 19.31 -7.56 -6.79
C MET A 181 18.10 -6.77 -6.29
N THR A 182 18.22 -6.02 -5.18
CA THR A 182 17.08 -5.32 -4.55
C THR A 182 16.43 -4.33 -5.50
N GLY A 183 17.21 -3.54 -6.25
CA GLY A 183 16.66 -2.59 -7.23
C GLY A 183 15.84 -3.28 -8.32
N THR A 184 16.34 -4.39 -8.86
CA THR A 184 15.62 -5.20 -9.86
C THR A 184 14.35 -5.82 -9.28
N ALA A 185 14.42 -6.32 -8.04
CA ALA A 185 13.27 -6.89 -7.35
C ALA A 185 12.19 -5.83 -7.07
N VAL A 186 12.57 -4.64 -6.58
CA VAL A 186 11.65 -3.51 -6.38
C VAL A 186 10.99 -3.10 -7.69
N GLY A 187 11.77 -2.98 -8.78
CA GLY A 187 11.22 -2.65 -10.09
C GLY A 187 10.17 -3.66 -10.56
N LEU A 188 10.48 -4.96 -10.48
CA LEU A 188 9.57 -6.03 -10.88
C LEU A 188 8.30 -6.06 -10.03
N VAL A 189 8.45 -5.98 -8.71
CA VAL A 189 7.33 -5.95 -7.76
C VAL A 189 6.45 -4.73 -8.01
N SER A 190 7.03 -3.58 -8.34
CA SER A 190 6.31 -2.33 -8.62
C SER A 190 5.49 -2.41 -9.90
N VAL A 191 6.00 -3.04 -10.96
CA VAL A 191 5.26 -3.22 -12.23
C VAL A 191 3.93 -3.96 -11.99
N VAL A 192 3.95 -5.03 -11.18
CA VAL A 192 2.74 -5.77 -10.83
C VAL A 192 1.92 -5.03 -9.80
N GLY A 193 2.58 -4.54 -8.75
CA GLY A 193 1.94 -3.98 -7.57
C GLY A 193 1.17 -2.69 -7.80
N TYR A 194 1.54 -1.88 -8.80
CA TYR A 194 0.85 -0.62 -9.14
C TYR A 194 -0.17 -0.75 -10.27
N THR A 195 -0.43 -1.95 -10.80
CA THR A 195 -1.50 -2.19 -11.77
C THR A 195 -2.90 -1.75 -11.30
N PRO A 196 -3.24 -1.70 -9.99
CA PRO A 196 -4.54 -1.19 -9.53
C PRO A 196 -4.86 0.25 -9.96
N ASP A 197 -3.86 1.08 -10.28
CA ASP A 197 -4.10 2.40 -10.86
C ASP A 197 -4.92 2.34 -12.16
N ILE A 198 -4.83 1.23 -12.90
CA ILE A 198 -5.51 1.06 -14.19
C ILE A 198 -6.99 0.67 -13.98
N PHE A 199 -7.29 -0.16 -13.00
CA PHE A 199 -8.61 -0.81 -12.94
C PHE A 199 -9.47 -0.45 -11.74
N VAL A 200 -8.89 -0.04 -10.57
CA VAL A 200 -9.70 0.15 -9.36
C VAL A 200 -10.71 1.29 -9.51
N ALA A 201 -10.31 2.42 -10.07
CA ALA A 201 -11.22 3.54 -10.30
C ALA A 201 -12.34 3.18 -11.29
N LEU A 202 -12.01 2.41 -12.36
CA LEU A 202 -12.98 1.94 -13.33
C LEU A 202 -14.00 0.96 -12.69
N VAL A 203 -13.51 0.00 -11.90
CA VAL A 203 -14.36 -0.97 -11.20
C VAL A 203 -15.26 -0.27 -10.19
N ALA A 204 -14.71 0.70 -9.43
CA ALA A 204 -15.50 1.51 -8.50
C ALA A 204 -16.64 2.25 -9.21
N GLY A 205 -16.33 2.96 -10.32
CA GLY A 205 -17.34 3.66 -11.11
C GLY A 205 -18.43 2.72 -11.60
N ILE A 206 -18.08 1.60 -12.24
CA ILE A 206 -19.06 0.63 -12.75
C ILE A 206 -19.97 0.08 -11.62
N MET A 207 -19.41 -0.25 -10.46
CA MET A 207 -20.17 -0.82 -9.35
C MET A 207 -21.12 0.20 -8.70
N ILE A 208 -20.65 1.44 -8.53
CA ILE A 208 -21.41 2.52 -7.89
C ILE A 208 -22.51 3.01 -8.83
N ASP A 209 -22.20 3.21 -10.13
CA ASP A 209 -23.17 3.67 -11.12
C ASP A 209 -24.27 2.63 -11.39
N ALA A 210 -23.93 1.33 -11.36
CA ALA A 210 -24.92 0.26 -11.56
C ALA A 210 -25.92 0.14 -10.40
N ASN A 211 -25.55 0.57 -9.19
CA ASN A 211 -26.39 0.50 -7.99
C ASN A 211 -26.24 1.78 -7.17
N PRO A 212 -26.94 2.87 -7.55
CA PRO A 212 -26.82 4.16 -6.88
C PRO A 212 -27.11 4.09 -5.38
N GLY A 213 -26.42 4.93 -4.60
CA GLY A 213 -26.52 4.99 -3.14
C GLY A 213 -25.65 3.95 -2.42
N ALA A 214 -26.02 3.58 -1.21
CA ALA A 214 -25.22 2.72 -0.33
C ALA A 214 -24.86 1.36 -0.94
N THR A 215 -25.75 0.75 -1.74
CA THR A 215 -25.58 -0.61 -2.27
C THR A 215 -24.39 -0.74 -3.22
N GLY A 216 -24.18 0.22 -4.11
CA GLY A 216 -23.02 0.20 -5.01
C GLY A 216 -21.70 0.26 -4.26
N HIS A 217 -21.64 1.11 -3.24
CA HIS A 217 -20.49 1.19 -2.34
C HIS A 217 -20.28 -0.11 -1.55
N GLN A 218 -21.33 -0.76 -1.07
CA GLN A 218 -21.24 -2.05 -0.38
C GLN A 218 -20.65 -3.12 -1.31
N HIS A 219 -21.09 -3.19 -2.56
CA HIS A 219 -20.50 -4.09 -3.56
C HIS A 219 -19.01 -3.78 -3.79
N PHE A 220 -18.65 -2.50 -3.84
CA PHE A 220 -17.25 -2.10 -3.96
C PHE A 220 -16.43 -2.50 -2.71
N PHE A 221 -16.97 -2.38 -1.50
CA PHE A 221 -16.30 -2.88 -0.30
C PHE A 221 -16.15 -4.42 -0.29
N VAL A 222 -17.10 -5.17 -0.85
CA VAL A 222 -16.93 -6.62 -1.07
C VAL A 222 -15.76 -6.89 -2.03
N PHE A 223 -15.63 -6.12 -3.09
CA PHE A 223 -14.49 -6.19 -3.99
C PHE A 223 -13.17 -5.91 -3.26
N LEU A 224 -13.08 -4.83 -2.48
CA LEU A 224 -11.89 -4.48 -1.69
C LEU A 224 -11.55 -5.59 -0.67
N SER A 225 -12.56 -6.12 0.04
CA SER A 225 -12.38 -7.19 1.03
C SER A 225 -11.84 -8.48 0.41
N THR A 226 -12.17 -8.77 -0.86
CA THR A 226 -11.60 -9.92 -1.58
C THR A 226 -10.09 -9.78 -1.72
N PHE A 227 -9.60 -8.60 -2.11
CA PHE A 227 -8.15 -8.35 -2.19
C PHE A 227 -7.49 -8.33 -0.82
N ALA A 228 -8.16 -7.78 0.21
CA ALA A 228 -7.65 -7.83 1.57
C ALA A 228 -7.51 -9.28 2.08
N ALA A 229 -8.47 -10.16 1.77
CA ALA A 229 -8.40 -11.59 2.09
C ALA A 229 -7.25 -12.30 1.35
N ILE A 230 -7.09 -12.03 0.04
CA ILE A 230 -5.96 -12.57 -0.75
C ILE A 230 -4.63 -12.10 -0.14
N GLY A 231 -4.49 -10.81 0.15
CA GLY A 231 -3.30 -10.24 0.77
C GLY A 231 -2.97 -10.87 2.12
N LEU A 232 -3.98 -11.11 2.96
CA LEU A 232 -3.85 -11.80 4.24
C LEU A 232 -3.33 -13.23 4.05
N VAL A 233 -3.95 -14.01 3.17
CA VAL A 233 -3.55 -15.42 2.91
C VAL A 233 -2.12 -15.49 2.39
N VAL A 234 -1.75 -14.62 1.44
CA VAL A 234 -0.40 -14.59 0.87
C VAL A 234 0.63 -14.15 1.93
N SER A 235 0.30 -13.16 2.77
CA SER A 235 1.18 -12.72 3.86
C SER A 235 1.42 -13.84 4.88
N LEU A 236 0.38 -14.58 5.27
CA LEU A 236 0.48 -15.73 6.17
C LEU A 236 1.30 -16.87 5.54
N THR A 237 1.13 -17.11 4.25
CA THR A 237 1.89 -18.14 3.52
C THR A 237 3.37 -17.77 3.42
N LEU A 238 3.67 -16.50 3.11
CA LEU A 238 5.04 -16.00 3.10
C LEU A 238 5.70 -16.11 4.47
N MET A 239 5.00 -15.73 5.52
CA MET A 239 5.49 -15.87 6.89
C MET A 239 5.87 -17.33 7.21
N ARG A 240 5.03 -18.31 6.82
CA ARG A 240 5.34 -19.74 6.98
C ARG A 240 6.56 -20.17 6.17
N LEU A 241 6.69 -19.70 4.93
CA LEU A 241 7.83 -19.99 4.06
C LEU A 241 9.14 -19.49 4.68
N LEU A 242 9.15 -18.24 5.16
CA LEU A 242 10.32 -17.63 5.79
C LEU A 242 10.72 -18.35 7.09
N HIS A 243 9.75 -18.76 7.90
CA HIS A 243 10.03 -19.57 9.11
C HIS A 243 10.65 -20.94 8.78
N ARG A 244 10.13 -21.64 7.77
CA ARG A 244 10.68 -22.94 7.34
C ARG A 244 12.12 -22.80 6.84
N ASN A 245 12.41 -21.75 6.07
CA ASN A 245 13.76 -21.52 5.56
C ASN A 245 14.76 -21.18 6.68
N LYS A 246 14.34 -20.48 7.75
CA LYS A 246 15.18 -20.25 8.93
C LYS A 246 15.45 -21.56 9.69
N ALA A 247 14.45 -22.43 9.85
CA ALA A 247 14.59 -23.70 10.54
C ALA A 247 15.48 -24.72 9.78
N ALA A 248 15.56 -24.64 8.45
CA ALA A 248 16.40 -25.50 7.63
C ALA A 248 17.89 -25.08 7.57
N GLN A 249 18.23 -23.89 8.12
CA GLN A 249 19.61 -23.36 8.19
C GLN A 249 20.28 -23.62 9.54
N HIS A 250 19.55 -24.15 10.53
CA HIS A 250 20.02 -24.62 11.82
C HIS A 250 19.94 -26.13 11.92
#